data_0d29eb7b3bfdd975a0d0b95475457526
#
_entry.id   0d29eb7b3bfdd975a0d0b95475457526
#
_cell.length_a   1.000
_cell.length_b   1.000
_cell.length_c   1.000
_cell.angle_alpha   90.00
_cell.angle_beta   90.00
_cell.angle_gamma   90.00
#
_symmetry.space_group_name_H-M   'P 1'
#
loop_
_entity.id
_entity.type
_entity.pdbx_description
1 polymer ?
#
loop_
_entity_poly.entity_id
_entity_poly.type
_entity_poly.pdbx_seq_one_letter_code
_entity_poly.pdbx_strand_id
1 'polypeptide(L)'
;MQSKLNNLLFLIESLSGGGAEKVLTTLLQHLDSNKFDVTLCCIVDCGKYVNDVKPYVHYTSILPNPEQIKGIRKLIYQLKYKLIYSWLPLRLVYKWFVPHHADVEIAFVEGFATKLLAHSTNKQAKKIAWVHTDFEKHHWTNVIFKNKQNEEQTYSRYHQIVTVSVTVQKAFIKAFPLVKSLVKIIYNPIDHEDIIKKGKQYDP
;
A
#
# COMPACT_ATOMS: atom_id res chain seq x y z
N MET A 1 5.15 -33.31 1.33
CA MET A 1 5.46 -32.15 2.20
C MET A 1 4.72 -30.95 1.61
N GLN A 2 3.70 -30.42 2.28
CA GLN A 2 3.11 -29.13 1.87
C GLN A 2 4.19 -28.05 2.04
N SER A 3 4.52 -27.35 0.97
CA SER A 3 5.41 -26.19 1.04
C SER A 3 4.76 -25.13 1.94
N LYS A 4 5.51 -24.62 2.90
CA LYS A 4 5.05 -23.53 3.77
C LYS A 4 4.64 -22.33 2.88
N LEU A 5 3.41 -21.86 3.01
CA LEU A 5 2.96 -20.65 2.33
C LEU A 5 3.77 -19.45 2.81
N ASN A 6 4.08 -18.52 1.89
CA ASN A 6 4.66 -17.24 2.24
C ASN A 6 3.55 -16.27 2.63
N ASN A 7 3.61 -15.74 3.85
CA ASN A 7 2.64 -14.78 4.35
C ASN A 7 2.99 -13.37 3.85
N LEU A 8 2.09 -12.75 3.09
CA LEU A 8 2.26 -11.41 2.56
C LEU A 8 1.28 -10.46 3.26
N LEU A 9 1.77 -9.30 3.68
CA LEU A 9 0.95 -8.19 4.13
C LEU A 9 1.05 -7.05 3.12
N PHE A 10 -0.06 -6.67 2.52
CA PHE A 10 -0.19 -5.42 1.77
C PHE A 10 -0.81 -4.35 2.65
N LEU A 11 -0.18 -3.18 2.70
CA LEU A 11 -0.69 -1.99 3.37
C LEU A 11 -0.95 -0.90 2.33
N ILE A 12 -2.16 -0.37 2.33
CA ILE A 12 -2.58 0.72 1.45
C ILE A 12 -3.48 1.71 2.20
N GLU A 13 -3.57 2.96 1.72
CA GLU A 13 -4.41 3.98 2.35
C GLU A 13 -5.90 3.60 2.31
N SER A 14 -6.39 3.29 1.12
CA SER A 14 -7.78 2.89 0.85
C SER A 14 -7.87 2.19 -0.51
N LEU A 15 -9.07 1.80 -0.92
CA LEU A 15 -9.34 1.24 -2.25
C LEU A 15 -10.27 2.16 -3.06
N SER A 16 -10.07 3.48 -2.97
CA SER A 16 -10.99 4.52 -3.47
C SER A 16 -11.14 4.58 -4.99
N GLY A 17 -10.23 3.97 -5.76
CA GLY A 17 -10.43 3.81 -7.20
C GLY A 17 -9.43 4.51 -8.09
N GLY A 18 -8.25 4.85 -7.57
CA GLY A 18 -7.11 5.29 -8.36
C GLY A 18 -6.44 4.17 -9.16
N GLY A 19 -5.43 4.54 -9.94
CA GLY A 19 -4.69 3.57 -10.76
C GLY A 19 -3.94 2.52 -9.93
N ALA A 20 -3.30 2.93 -8.84
CA ALA A 20 -2.57 2.02 -7.96
C ALA A 20 -3.50 1.00 -7.29
N GLU A 21 -4.69 1.42 -6.85
CA GLU A 21 -5.69 0.54 -6.25
C GLU A 21 -6.25 -0.48 -7.26
N LYS A 22 -6.43 -0.08 -8.52
CA LYS A 22 -6.82 -1.02 -9.59
C LYS A 22 -5.69 -2.03 -9.84
N VAL A 23 -4.45 -1.59 -9.88
CA VAL A 23 -3.27 -2.47 -10.03
C VAL A 23 -3.19 -3.47 -8.88
N LEU A 24 -3.37 -3.01 -7.63
CA LEU A 24 -3.40 -3.90 -6.47
C LEU A 24 -4.52 -4.93 -6.59
N THR A 25 -5.74 -4.49 -6.94
CA THR A 25 -6.89 -5.38 -7.12
C THR A 25 -6.58 -6.47 -8.15
N THR A 26 -6.07 -6.09 -9.31
CA THR A 26 -5.67 -7.04 -10.36
C THR A 26 -4.58 -8.00 -9.87
N LEU A 27 -3.56 -7.49 -9.17
CA LEU A 27 -2.49 -8.32 -8.61
C LEU A 27 -3.04 -9.36 -7.63
N LEU A 28 -3.87 -8.93 -6.67
CA LEU A 28 -4.44 -9.80 -5.64
C LEU A 28 -5.34 -10.90 -6.20
N GLN A 29 -6.09 -10.61 -7.25
CA GLN A 29 -6.95 -11.56 -7.94
C GLN A 29 -6.17 -12.68 -8.67
N HIS A 30 -4.88 -12.43 -9.01
CA HIS A 30 -4.05 -13.36 -9.78
C HIS A 30 -2.91 -13.97 -8.98
N LEU A 31 -2.78 -13.65 -7.69
CA LEU A 31 -1.79 -14.32 -6.83
C LEU A 31 -2.17 -15.78 -6.58
N ASP A 32 -1.18 -16.66 -6.70
CA ASP A 32 -1.35 -18.11 -6.49
C ASP A 32 -1.56 -18.41 -5.00
N SER A 33 -2.80 -18.71 -4.61
CA SER A 33 -3.17 -19.05 -3.23
C SER A 33 -2.51 -20.33 -2.70
N ASN A 34 -1.93 -21.16 -3.56
CA ASN A 34 -1.15 -22.32 -3.13
C ASN A 34 0.27 -21.94 -2.68
N LYS A 35 0.73 -20.72 -3.00
CA LYS A 35 2.07 -20.21 -2.66
C LYS A 35 2.06 -19.10 -1.64
N PHE A 36 0.97 -18.32 -1.61
CA PHE A 36 0.88 -17.10 -0.81
C PHE A 36 -0.38 -17.09 0.04
N ASP A 37 -0.21 -16.77 1.31
CA ASP A 37 -1.29 -16.38 2.20
C ASP A 37 -1.27 -14.85 2.32
N VAL A 38 -2.33 -14.19 1.89
CA VAL A 38 -2.32 -12.74 1.68
C VAL A 38 -3.26 -12.03 2.64
N THR A 39 -2.70 -11.10 3.41
CA THR A 39 -3.46 -10.13 4.20
C THR A 39 -3.41 -8.76 3.53
N LEU A 40 -4.57 -8.14 3.33
CA LEU A 40 -4.68 -6.75 2.90
C LEU A 40 -5.19 -5.90 4.06
N CYS A 41 -4.37 -4.93 4.47
CA CYS A 41 -4.72 -3.95 5.49
C CYS A 41 -4.91 -2.57 4.84
N CYS A 42 -6.15 -2.06 4.83
CA CYS A 42 -6.43 -0.68 4.45
C CYS A 42 -6.33 0.22 5.68
N ILE A 43 -5.77 1.43 5.55
CA ILE A 43 -5.79 2.39 6.65
C ILE A 43 -7.21 2.86 6.90
N VAL A 44 -7.96 3.12 5.83
CA VAL A 44 -9.39 3.48 5.88
C VAL A 44 -10.19 2.47 5.05
N ASP A 45 -11.26 1.92 5.65
CA ASP A 45 -12.18 0.98 4.99
C ASP A 45 -13.13 1.70 4.03
N CYS A 46 -12.61 2.15 2.91
CA CYS A 46 -13.43 2.78 1.88
C CYS A 46 -12.91 2.51 0.47
N GLY A 47 -13.82 2.63 -0.48
CA GLY A 47 -13.50 2.56 -1.90
C GLY A 47 -14.25 1.46 -2.65
N LYS A 48 -14.32 1.65 -3.97
CA LYS A 48 -15.11 0.81 -4.87
C LYS A 48 -14.56 -0.61 -5.04
N TYR A 49 -13.24 -0.82 -4.81
CA TYR A 49 -12.61 -2.13 -4.97
C TYR A 49 -12.61 -3.00 -3.72
N VAL A 50 -13.16 -2.52 -2.58
CA VAL A 50 -13.18 -3.29 -1.32
C VAL A 50 -13.84 -4.66 -1.50
N ASN A 51 -14.98 -4.71 -2.19
CA ASN A 51 -15.70 -5.96 -2.40
C ASN A 51 -15.01 -6.86 -3.44
N ASP A 52 -14.25 -6.29 -4.37
CA ASP A 52 -13.56 -7.03 -5.43
C ASP A 52 -12.35 -7.80 -4.90
N VAL A 53 -11.73 -7.34 -3.80
CA VAL A 53 -10.53 -7.97 -3.23
C VAL A 53 -10.85 -8.95 -2.10
N LYS A 54 -11.92 -8.74 -1.34
CA LYS A 54 -12.30 -9.58 -0.18
C LYS A 54 -12.31 -11.09 -0.43
N PRO A 55 -12.74 -11.60 -1.59
CA PRO A 55 -12.72 -13.04 -1.87
C PRO A 55 -11.32 -13.66 -1.97
N TYR A 56 -10.27 -12.86 -2.14
CA TYR A 56 -8.92 -13.32 -2.46
C TYR A 56 -7.92 -13.13 -1.33
N VAL A 57 -8.31 -12.40 -0.25
CA VAL A 57 -7.36 -12.00 0.82
C VAL A 57 -8.02 -11.99 2.19
N HIS A 58 -7.22 -12.08 3.24
CA HIS A 58 -7.65 -11.72 4.59
C HIS A 58 -7.72 -10.19 4.69
N TYR A 59 -8.93 -9.65 4.50
CA TYR A 59 -9.14 -8.21 4.49
C TYR A 59 -9.30 -7.65 5.92
N THR A 60 -8.59 -6.57 6.21
CA THR A 60 -8.72 -5.81 7.46
C THR A 60 -8.56 -4.32 7.22
N SER A 61 -8.99 -3.49 8.19
CA SER A 61 -8.81 -2.04 8.14
C SER A 61 -8.54 -1.45 9.53
N ILE A 62 -7.78 -0.36 9.57
CA ILE A 62 -7.47 0.36 10.80
C ILE A 62 -8.62 1.28 11.22
N LEU A 63 -9.18 2.00 10.27
CA LEU A 63 -10.30 2.91 10.44
C LEU A 63 -11.50 2.42 9.64
N PRO A 64 -12.73 2.44 10.22
CA PRO A 64 -13.94 2.04 9.50
C PRO A 64 -14.30 3.06 8.41
N ASN A 65 -15.25 2.70 7.55
CA ASN A 65 -15.72 3.57 6.47
C ASN A 65 -16.38 4.84 7.06
N PRO A 66 -15.83 6.03 6.76
CA PRO A 66 -16.35 7.29 7.31
C PRO A 66 -17.77 7.63 6.84
N GLU A 67 -18.19 7.14 5.66
CA GLU A 67 -19.54 7.39 5.11
C GLU A 67 -20.62 6.64 5.88
N GLN A 68 -20.26 5.54 6.54
CA GLN A 68 -21.20 4.71 7.31
C GLN A 68 -21.32 5.16 8.78
N ILE A 69 -20.53 6.15 9.21
CA ILE A 69 -20.46 6.58 10.60
C ILE A 69 -21.38 7.77 10.85
N LYS A 70 -22.30 7.63 11.82
CA LYS A 70 -23.25 8.68 12.21
C LYS A 70 -23.17 9.00 13.70
N GLY A 71 -23.67 10.19 14.08
CA GLY A 71 -23.82 10.60 15.48
C GLY A 71 -22.50 10.66 16.25
N ILE A 72 -22.53 10.22 17.52
CA ILE A 72 -21.36 10.24 18.42
C ILE A 72 -20.18 9.42 17.91
N ARG A 73 -20.45 8.37 17.12
CA ARG A 73 -19.40 7.55 16.51
C ARG A 73 -18.50 8.36 15.56
N LYS A 74 -19.02 9.45 14.96
CA LYS A 74 -18.22 10.35 14.11
C LYS A 74 -17.15 11.08 14.93
N LEU A 75 -17.45 11.49 16.15
CA LEU A 75 -16.48 12.11 17.05
C LEU A 75 -15.38 11.12 17.46
N ILE A 76 -15.75 9.88 17.80
CA ILE A 76 -14.79 8.81 18.12
C ILE A 76 -13.89 8.52 16.92
N TYR A 77 -14.47 8.45 15.71
CA TYR A 77 -13.70 8.27 14.47
C TYR A 77 -12.69 9.40 14.27
N GLN A 78 -13.11 10.66 14.41
CA GLN A 78 -12.23 11.83 14.26
C GLN A 78 -11.09 11.81 15.28
N LEU A 79 -11.36 11.42 16.53
CA LEU A 79 -10.35 11.28 17.56
C LEU A 79 -9.35 10.15 17.19
N LYS A 80 -9.85 8.97 16.80
CA LYS A 80 -9.02 7.86 16.36
C LYS A 80 -8.18 8.23 15.12
N TYR A 81 -8.75 8.95 14.17
CA TYR A 81 -8.05 9.46 13.00
C TYR A 81 -6.89 10.38 13.40
N LYS A 82 -7.14 11.37 14.27
CA LYS A 82 -6.08 12.28 14.78
C LYS A 82 -5.01 11.52 15.55
N LEU A 83 -5.38 10.54 16.38
CA LEU A 83 -4.43 9.69 17.09
C LEU A 83 -3.49 8.96 16.12
N ILE A 84 -4.02 8.33 15.07
CA ILE A 84 -3.26 7.53 14.12
C ILE A 84 -2.37 8.41 13.23
N TYR A 85 -2.90 9.51 12.70
CA TYR A 85 -2.18 10.31 11.71
C TYR A 85 -1.24 11.36 12.32
N SER A 86 -1.45 11.77 13.60
CA SER A 86 -0.73 12.94 14.15
C SER A 86 -0.14 12.74 15.54
N TRP A 87 -0.80 12.01 16.44
CA TRP A 87 -0.44 12.04 17.86
C TRP A 87 0.38 10.83 18.32
N LEU A 88 0.07 9.66 17.82
CA LEU A 88 0.78 8.46 18.23
C LEU A 88 2.10 8.29 17.47
N PRO A 89 3.15 7.80 18.13
CA PRO A 89 4.34 7.33 17.44
C PRO A 89 3.97 6.21 16.46
N LEU A 90 4.42 6.30 15.20
CA LEU A 90 4.05 5.35 14.14
C LEU A 90 4.37 3.89 14.49
N ARG A 91 5.41 3.66 15.30
CA ARG A 91 5.74 2.33 15.80
C ARG A 91 4.63 1.74 16.68
N LEU A 92 3.93 2.56 17.48
CA LEU A 92 2.79 2.12 18.27
C LEU A 92 1.55 1.93 17.40
N VAL A 93 1.33 2.84 16.44
CA VAL A 93 0.24 2.67 15.44
C VAL A 93 0.41 1.34 14.71
N TYR A 94 1.62 1.05 14.20
CA TYR A 94 1.89 -0.23 13.56
C TYR A 94 1.60 -1.40 14.51
N LYS A 95 2.20 -1.39 15.71
CA LYS A 95 2.10 -2.49 16.68
C LYS A 95 0.67 -2.82 17.08
N TRP A 96 -0.22 -1.82 17.19
CA TRP A 96 -1.57 -2.01 17.71
C TRP A 96 -2.63 -2.23 16.62
N PHE A 97 -2.38 -1.76 15.41
CA PHE A 97 -3.43 -1.72 14.38
C PHE A 97 -3.08 -2.47 13.10
N VAL A 98 -1.81 -2.78 12.84
CA VAL A 98 -1.41 -3.50 11.64
C VAL A 98 -1.13 -4.96 11.96
N PRO A 99 -1.65 -5.93 11.18
CA PRO A 99 -1.27 -7.34 11.31
C PRO A 99 0.25 -7.53 11.15
N HIS A 100 0.88 -8.33 12.01
CA HIS A 100 2.36 -8.41 12.08
C HIS A 100 2.92 -9.84 12.03
N HIS A 101 2.23 -10.74 11.32
CA HIS A 101 2.67 -12.13 11.15
C HIS A 101 3.14 -12.45 9.73
N ALA A 102 3.42 -11.42 8.90
CA ALA A 102 3.86 -11.61 7.54
C ALA A 102 5.37 -11.87 7.44
N ASP A 103 5.76 -12.68 6.44
CA ASP A 103 7.15 -12.88 6.04
C ASP A 103 7.63 -11.69 5.16
N VAL A 104 6.69 -11.09 4.42
CA VAL A 104 6.94 -9.91 3.59
C VAL A 104 5.85 -8.87 3.82
N GLU A 105 6.24 -7.64 4.10
CA GLU A 105 5.37 -6.49 4.30
C GLU A 105 5.54 -5.49 3.15
N ILE A 106 4.46 -5.12 2.51
CA ILE A 106 4.45 -4.33 1.28
C ILE A 106 3.61 -3.07 1.49
N ALA A 107 4.24 -1.89 1.50
CA ALA A 107 3.52 -0.62 1.36
C ALA A 107 3.25 -0.40 -0.13
N PHE A 108 2.01 -0.57 -0.57
CA PHE A 108 1.69 -0.62 -2.00
C PHE A 108 1.53 0.75 -2.65
N VAL A 109 1.51 1.82 -1.89
CA VAL A 109 1.51 3.21 -2.37
C VAL A 109 2.42 4.09 -1.52
N GLU A 110 2.87 5.18 -2.11
CA GLU A 110 3.61 6.24 -1.42
C GLU A 110 2.74 6.89 -0.33
N GLY A 111 3.35 7.67 0.53
CA GLY A 111 2.65 8.48 1.49
C GLY A 111 2.55 7.84 2.88
N PHE A 112 1.37 7.89 3.51
CA PHE A 112 1.23 7.47 4.91
C PHE A 112 1.39 5.96 5.09
N ALA A 113 0.92 5.14 4.14
CA ALA A 113 1.13 3.70 4.16
C ALA A 113 2.63 3.34 4.19
N THR A 114 3.42 3.96 3.30
CA THR A 114 4.89 3.82 3.28
C THR A 114 5.51 4.32 4.58
N LYS A 115 5.10 5.49 5.06
CA LYS A 115 5.60 6.06 6.32
C LYS A 115 5.32 5.17 7.53
N LEU A 116 4.11 4.61 7.61
CA LEU A 116 3.70 3.72 8.70
C LEU A 116 4.47 2.39 8.67
N LEU A 117 4.54 1.73 7.52
CA LEU A 117 5.18 0.43 7.39
C LEU A 117 6.70 0.50 7.59
N ALA A 118 7.34 1.63 7.30
CA ALA A 118 8.74 1.87 7.65
C ALA A 118 9.01 1.78 9.17
N HIS A 119 7.97 1.90 10.00
CA HIS A 119 8.04 1.76 11.46
C HIS A 119 7.53 0.40 11.96
N SER A 120 7.42 -0.59 11.06
CA SER A 120 7.08 -1.97 11.41
C SER A 120 7.89 -2.47 12.61
N THR A 121 7.21 -3.15 13.52
CA THR A 121 7.82 -3.83 14.67
C THR A 121 8.14 -5.30 14.37
N ASN A 122 7.72 -5.83 13.23
CA ASN A 122 8.07 -7.16 12.76
C ASN A 122 9.50 -7.16 12.20
N LYS A 123 10.45 -7.58 13.02
CA LYS A 123 11.88 -7.59 12.66
C LYS A 123 12.26 -8.70 11.68
N GLN A 124 11.41 -9.70 11.51
CA GLN A 124 11.69 -10.85 10.63
C GLN A 124 11.21 -10.60 9.21
N ALA A 125 10.21 -9.72 9.03
CA ALA A 125 9.65 -9.43 7.71
C ALA A 125 10.63 -8.65 6.83
N LYS A 126 10.64 -9.01 5.54
CA LYS A 126 11.22 -8.18 4.50
C LYS A 126 10.22 -7.06 4.17
N LYS A 127 10.67 -5.82 4.14
CA LYS A 127 9.85 -4.65 3.83
C LYS A 127 10.07 -4.18 2.40
N ILE A 128 8.98 -3.99 1.67
CA ILE A 128 8.98 -3.51 0.28
C ILE A 128 8.12 -2.25 0.22
N ALA A 129 8.65 -1.18 -0.38
CA ALA A 129 7.86 -0.01 -0.76
C ALA A 129 7.57 -0.06 -2.26
N TRP A 130 6.31 0.20 -2.65
CA TRP A 130 5.91 0.22 -4.05
C TRP A 130 5.55 1.65 -4.46
N VAL A 131 6.18 2.12 -5.55
CA VAL A 131 6.15 3.51 -5.99
C VAL A 131 5.50 3.59 -7.37
N HIS A 132 4.41 4.34 -7.45
CA HIS A 132 3.59 4.52 -8.65
C HIS A 132 3.75 5.92 -9.26
N THR A 133 4.16 6.91 -8.45
CA THR A 133 4.17 8.31 -8.83
C THR A 133 5.49 8.73 -9.47
N ASP A 134 5.41 9.53 -10.53
CA ASP A 134 6.53 10.26 -11.09
C ASP A 134 6.82 11.50 -10.22
N PHE A 135 7.83 11.40 -9.37
CA PHE A 135 8.20 12.44 -8.40
C PHE A 135 8.72 13.73 -9.04
N GLU A 136 9.13 13.72 -10.30
CA GLU A 136 9.50 14.92 -11.02
C GLU A 136 8.29 15.73 -11.47
N LYS A 137 7.20 15.02 -11.84
CA LYS A 137 5.95 15.66 -12.28
C LYS A 137 5.04 16.03 -11.12
N HIS A 138 4.98 15.17 -10.10
CA HIS A 138 4.04 15.34 -9.01
C HIS A 138 4.53 14.77 -7.68
N HIS A 139 5.17 15.59 -6.86
CA HIS A 139 5.65 15.19 -5.53
C HIS A 139 4.58 15.47 -4.46
N TRP A 140 3.46 14.77 -4.53
CA TRP A 140 2.32 14.98 -3.65
C TRP A 140 2.56 14.58 -2.18
N THR A 141 3.57 13.72 -1.92
CA THR A 141 3.91 13.24 -0.57
C THR A 141 4.53 14.30 0.34
N ASN A 142 4.86 15.46 -0.19
CA ASN A 142 5.38 16.61 0.58
C ASN A 142 4.48 17.02 1.77
N VAL A 143 3.17 16.79 1.67
CA VAL A 143 2.23 17.08 2.76
C VAL A 143 2.27 16.04 3.89
N ILE A 144 2.90 14.89 3.66
CA ILE A 144 2.97 13.76 4.60
C ILE A 144 4.29 13.73 5.35
N PHE A 145 5.38 14.10 4.69
CA PHE A 145 6.71 14.12 5.24
C PHE A 145 7.11 15.53 5.65
N LYS A 146 7.91 15.67 6.71
CA LYS A 146 8.41 16.98 7.18
C LYS A 146 9.26 17.69 6.14
N ASN A 147 10.05 16.93 5.40
CA ASN A 147 10.92 17.38 4.32
C ASN A 147 11.42 16.17 3.51
N LYS A 148 12.07 16.45 2.39
CA LYS A 148 12.64 15.44 1.49
C LYS A 148 13.60 14.47 2.18
N GLN A 149 14.45 14.97 3.08
CA GLN A 149 15.39 14.13 3.82
C GLN A 149 14.68 13.14 4.74
N ASN A 150 13.60 13.56 5.42
CA ASN A 150 12.78 12.67 6.24
C ASN A 150 12.08 11.58 5.40
N GLU A 151 11.67 11.91 4.18
CA GLU A 151 11.10 10.96 3.25
C GLU A 151 12.14 9.94 2.77
N GLU A 152 13.32 10.39 2.36
CA GLU A 152 14.43 9.52 1.95
C GLU A 152 14.88 8.58 3.09
N GLN A 153 14.98 9.09 4.32
CA GLN A 153 15.24 8.29 5.52
C GLN A 153 14.14 7.26 5.79
N THR A 154 12.91 7.55 5.39
CA THR A 154 11.82 6.57 5.47
C THR A 154 12.03 5.44 4.48
N TYR A 155 12.37 5.75 3.23
CA TYR A 155 12.67 4.75 2.21
C TYR A 155 13.93 3.91 2.53
N SER A 156 14.92 4.47 3.21
CA SER A 156 16.13 3.72 3.61
C SER A 156 15.86 2.59 4.62
N ARG A 157 14.69 2.55 5.24
CA ARG A 157 14.26 1.47 6.15
C ARG A 157 13.66 0.26 5.43
N TYR A 158 13.52 0.32 4.11
CA TYR A 158 13.02 -0.77 3.28
C TYR A 158 14.16 -1.64 2.76
N HIS A 159 13.87 -2.91 2.55
CA HIS A 159 14.82 -3.85 1.94
C HIS A 159 14.83 -3.73 0.42
N GLN A 160 13.69 -3.33 -0.15
CA GLN A 160 13.50 -3.17 -1.59
C GLN A 160 12.50 -2.03 -1.85
N ILE A 161 12.73 -1.29 -2.91
CA ILE A 161 11.82 -0.29 -3.44
C ILE A 161 11.47 -0.70 -4.87
N VAL A 162 10.20 -0.92 -5.13
CA VAL A 162 9.68 -1.27 -6.45
C VAL A 162 9.15 -0.01 -7.11
N THR A 163 9.54 0.21 -8.36
CA THR A 163 9.00 1.26 -9.23
C THR A 163 8.32 0.64 -10.44
N VAL A 164 7.20 1.22 -10.87
CA VAL A 164 6.33 0.62 -11.89
C VAL A 164 6.78 0.84 -13.33
N SER A 165 7.81 1.65 -13.55
CA SER A 165 8.37 1.91 -14.88
C SER A 165 9.77 2.49 -14.79
N VAL A 166 10.49 2.50 -15.94
CA VAL A 166 11.81 3.17 -16.07
C VAL A 166 11.72 4.67 -15.77
N THR A 167 10.63 5.33 -16.19
CA THR A 167 10.43 6.77 -15.96
C THR A 167 10.28 7.05 -14.47
N VAL A 168 9.40 6.29 -13.77
CA VAL A 168 9.23 6.41 -12.32
C VAL A 168 10.52 6.10 -11.58
N GLN A 169 11.28 5.08 -12.02
CA GLN A 169 12.57 4.75 -11.41
C GLN A 169 13.55 5.92 -11.49
N LYS A 170 13.72 6.51 -12.67
CA LYS A 170 14.64 7.65 -12.88
C LYS A 170 14.25 8.85 -12.02
N ALA A 171 12.95 9.20 -12.01
CA ALA A 171 12.42 10.29 -11.20
C ALA A 171 12.61 10.03 -9.70
N PHE A 172 12.36 8.81 -9.25
CA PHE A 172 12.53 8.40 -7.86
C PHE A 172 14.01 8.47 -7.42
N ILE A 173 14.93 7.90 -8.19
CA ILE A 173 16.37 7.93 -7.88
C ILE A 173 16.92 9.37 -7.88
N LYS A 174 16.44 10.24 -8.77
CA LYS A 174 16.81 11.67 -8.77
C LYS A 174 16.27 12.38 -7.53
N ALA A 175 15.06 12.03 -7.09
CA ALA A 175 14.49 12.55 -5.85
C ALA A 175 15.23 12.04 -4.61
N PHE A 176 15.58 10.75 -4.56
CA PHE A 176 16.13 10.05 -3.40
C PHE A 176 17.38 9.23 -3.75
N PRO A 177 18.53 9.88 -3.96
CA PRO A 177 19.74 9.23 -4.46
C PRO A 177 20.37 8.24 -3.48
N LEU A 178 20.20 8.42 -2.16
CA LEU A 178 20.79 7.55 -1.14
C LEU A 178 20.22 6.13 -1.14
N VAL A 179 19.00 5.94 -1.67
CA VAL A 179 18.34 4.64 -1.72
C VAL A 179 18.38 3.97 -3.10
N LYS A 180 19.17 4.50 -4.02
CA LYS A 180 19.29 4.01 -5.40
C LYS A 180 19.55 2.50 -5.49
N SER A 181 20.39 1.95 -4.63
CA SER A 181 20.74 0.51 -4.62
C SER A 181 19.58 -0.40 -4.26
N LEU A 182 18.53 0.13 -3.64
CA LEU A 182 17.32 -0.62 -3.23
C LEU A 182 16.25 -0.67 -4.32
N VAL A 183 16.40 0.12 -5.40
CA VAL A 183 15.34 0.32 -6.39
C VAL A 183 15.38 -0.73 -7.49
N LYS A 184 14.22 -1.35 -7.74
CA LYS A 184 13.98 -2.29 -8.86
C LYS A 184 12.72 -1.92 -9.61
N ILE A 185 12.64 -2.32 -10.88
CA ILE A 185 11.43 -2.15 -11.70
C ILE A 185 10.63 -3.44 -11.66
N ILE A 186 9.33 -3.31 -11.36
CA ILE A 186 8.31 -4.34 -11.60
C ILE A 186 7.14 -3.63 -12.28
N TYR A 187 6.89 -3.97 -13.53
CA TYR A 187 5.78 -3.37 -14.27
C TYR A 187 4.43 -3.82 -13.70
N ASN A 188 3.45 -2.94 -13.81
CA ASN A 188 2.09 -3.25 -13.38
C ASN A 188 1.49 -4.41 -14.17
N PRO A 189 0.79 -5.35 -13.54
CA PRO A 189 0.05 -6.37 -14.24
C PRO A 189 -1.07 -5.73 -15.07
N ILE A 190 -1.32 -6.31 -16.25
CA ILE A 190 -2.40 -5.91 -17.15
C ILE A 190 -3.31 -7.11 -17.33
N ASP A 191 -4.59 -6.93 -17.01
CA ASP A 191 -5.63 -7.93 -17.26
C ASP A 191 -6.10 -7.80 -18.70
N HIS A 192 -5.48 -8.55 -19.60
CA HIS A 192 -5.81 -8.54 -21.03
C HIS A 192 -7.23 -9.02 -21.32
N GLU A 193 -7.75 -9.98 -20.55
CA GLU A 193 -9.09 -10.54 -20.76
C GLU A 193 -10.16 -9.53 -20.37
N ASP A 194 -10.00 -8.82 -19.24
CA ASP A 194 -10.91 -7.75 -18.81
C ASP A 194 -10.93 -6.59 -19.82
N ILE A 195 -9.76 -6.21 -20.35
CA ILE A 195 -9.65 -5.16 -21.37
C ILE A 195 -10.38 -5.55 -22.66
N ILE A 196 -10.15 -6.77 -23.17
CA ILE A 196 -10.80 -7.25 -24.39
C ILE A 196 -12.32 -7.34 -24.20
N LYS A 197 -12.77 -7.86 -23.06
CA LYS A 197 -14.19 -7.96 -22.72
C LYS A 197 -14.87 -6.60 -22.69
N LYS A 198 -14.26 -5.61 -22.07
CA LYS A 198 -14.77 -4.23 -22.00
C LYS A 198 -14.73 -3.55 -23.37
N GLY A 199 -13.69 -3.76 -24.16
CA GLY A 199 -13.59 -3.24 -25.52
C GLY A 199 -14.70 -3.75 -26.44
N LYS A 200 -15.13 -5.02 -26.27
CA LYS A 200 -16.26 -5.59 -27.03
C LYS A 200 -17.65 -5.08 -26.59
N GLN A 201 -17.76 -4.52 -25.40
CA GLN A 201 -19.00 -3.94 -24.87
C GLN A 201 -19.19 -2.46 -25.27
N TYR A 202 -18.13 -1.85 -25.80
CA TYR A 202 -18.19 -0.47 -26.28
C TYR A 202 -18.64 -0.47 -27.74
N ASP A 203 -19.87 -0.05 -27.94
CA ASP A 203 -20.44 0.27 -29.27
C ASP A 203 -20.33 1.80 -29.41
N PRO A 204 -19.54 2.33 -30.40
CA PRO A 204 -19.29 3.77 -30.55
C PRO A 204 -20.49 4.52 -31.11
#